data_4ee1fac17313e9e10cd2048ac10ea886
#
_entry.id   4ee1fac17313e9e10cd2048ac10ea886
#
_cell.length_a   1.000
_cell.length_b   1.000
_cell.length_c   1.000
_cell.angle_alpha   90.00
_cell.angle_beta   90.00
_cell.angle_gamma   90.00
#
_symmetry.space_group_name_H-M   'P 1'
#
loop_
_entity.id
_entity.type
_entity.pdbx_description
1 polymer ?
#
loop_
_entity_poly.entity_id
_entity_poly.type
_entity_poly.pdbx_seq_one_letter_code
_entity_poly.pdbx_strand_id
1 'polypeptide(L)'
;MIVGIGVDIVDVARVERLLALYGDHFAERVLAPSEREAFKGSTRPNWFLANRFAAKEALSKALGTGLRFPVTLHAISIASDEAGKPAFAFHGPLPAYLAGRRIGRHHLSLSHEKGLACAMVVLEAAVAQEN
;
A
#
# COMPACT_ATOMS: atom_id res chain seq x y z
N MET A 1 4.71 1.52 20.93
CA MET A 1 6.07 1.13 20.52
C MET A 1 6.10 0.84 19.03
N ILE A 2 7.06 1.39 18.34
CA ILE A 2 7.27 1.12 16.92
C ILE A 2 7.81 -0.30 16.78
N VAL A 3 7.19 -1.10 15.93
CA VAL A 3 7.58 -2.49 15.68
C VAL A 3 7.99 -2.76 14.24
N GLY A 4 7.82 -1.80 13.36
CA GLY A 4 8.26 -1.92 11.98
C GLY A 4 8.28 -0.60 11.25
N ILE A 5 9.24 -0.48 10.35
CA ILE A 5 9.34 0.65 9.42
C ILE A 5 9.64 0.09 8.03
N GLY A 6 9.10 0.73 7.03
CA GLY A 6 9.35 0.35 5.64
C GLY A 6 9.34 1.56 4.74
N VAL A 7 10.18 1.52 3.73
CA VAL A 7 10.24 2.54 2.70
C VAL A 7 10.40 1.86 1.35
N ASP A 8 9.74 2.41 0.34
CA ASP A 8 9.88 1.92 -1.02
C ASP A 8 9.88 3.09 -2.00
N ILE A 9 10.62 2.95 -3.08
CA ILE A 9 10.70 3.93 -4.16
C ILE A 9 10.39 3.22 -5.47
N VAL A 10 9.47 3.79 -6.24
CA VAL A 10 9.05 3.23 -7.52
C VAL A 10 9.27 4.25 -8.62
N ASP A 11 9.94 3.81 -9.68
CA ASP A 11 10.11 4.60 -10.90
C ASP A 11 8.79 4.59 -11.69
N VAL A 12 8.16 5.75 -11.82
CA VAL A 12 6.87 5.89 -12.50
C VAL A 12 6.97 5.52 -13.99
N ALA A 13 8.13 5.77 -14.62
CA ALA A 13 8.34 5.38 -16.01
C ALA A 13 8.26 3.86 -16.19
N ARG A 14 8.71 3.08 -15.21
CA ARG A 14 8.58 1.63 -15.22
C ARG A 14 7.11 1.19 -15.17
N VAL A 15 6.32 1.83 -14.31
CA VAL A 15 4.88 1.57 -14.23
C VAL A 15 4.19 1.92 -15.54
N GLU A 16 4.56 3.05 -16.14
CA GLU A 16 4.05 3.45 -17.44
C GLU A 16 4.31 2.40 -18.52
N ARG A 17 5.53 1.85 -18.56
CA ARG A 17 5.87 0.78 -19.50
C ARG A 17 5.04 -0.48 -19.28
N LEU A 18 4.86 -0.87 -18.03
CA LEU A 18 4.08 -2.08 -17.69
C LEU A 18 2.61 -1.90 -18.02
N LEU A 19 2.05 -0.71 -17.80
CA LEU A 19 0.68 -0.39 -18.22
C LEU A 19 0.52 -0.43 -19.73
N ALA A 20 1.50 0.10 -20.47
CA ALA A 20 1.48 0.08 -21.92
C ALA A 20 1.53 -1.35 -22.47
N LEU A 21 2.30 -2.23 -21.84
CA LEU A 21 2.48 -3.62 -22.27
C LEU A 21 1.31 -4.52 -21.88
N TYR A 22 0.79 -4.40 -20.67
CA TYR A 22 -0.15 -5.35 -20.09
C TYR A 22 -1.54 -4.76 -19.81
N GLY A 23 -1.68 -3.44 -19.90
CA GLY A 23 -2.96 -2.77 -19.72
C GLY A 23 -3.64 -3.07 -18.39
N ASP A 24 -4.94 -3.36 -18.45
CA ASP A 24 -5.75 -3.59 -17.27
C ASP A 24 -5.29 -4.78 -16.44
N HIS A 25 -4.66 -5.79 -17.05
CA HIS A 25 -4.12 -6.93 -16.30
C HIS A 25 -3.08 -6.49 -15.27
N PHE A 26 -2.21 -5.57 -15.64
CA PHE A 26 -1.22 -5.05 -14.71
C PHE A 26 -1.87 -4.25 -13.58
N ALA A 27 -2.80 -3.37 -13.94
CA ALA A 27 -3.53 -2.57 -12.94
C ALA A 27 -4.29 -3.46 -11.96
N GLU A 28 -4.97 -4.49 -12.45
CA GLU A 28 -5.72 -5.43 -11.61
C GLU A 28 -4.83 -6.24 -10.67
N ARG A 29 -3.59 -6.51 -11.06
CA ARG A 29 -2.64 -7.22 -10.18
C ARG A 29 -2.16 -6.34 -9.02
N VAL A 30 -2.04 -5.05 -9.25
CA VAL A 30 -1.56 -4.10 -8.24
C VAL A 30 -2.68 -3.67 -7.30
N LEU A 31 -3.88 -3.47 -7.84
CA LEU A 31 -4.99 -2.86 -7.13
C LEU A 31 -5.88 -3.91 -6.43
N ALA A 32 -6.27 -3.61 -5.19
CA ALA A 32 -7.37 -4.31 -4.56
C ALA A 32 -8.66 -3.95 -5.30
N PRO A 33 -9.70 -4.82 -5.27
CA PRO A 33 -10.96 -4.52 -5.96
C PRO A 33 -11.54 -3.15 -5.59
N SER A 34 -11.44 -2.74 -4.33
CA SER A 34 -11.96 -1.45 -3.86
C SER A 34 -11.23 -0.23 -4.43
N GLU A 35 -10.04 -0.42 -5.01
CA GLU A 35 -9.26 0.68 -5.58
C GLU A 35 -9.50 0.89 -7.08
N ARG A 36 -10.18 -0.04 -7.73
CA ARG A 36 -10.32 -0.03 -9.19
C ARG A 36 -11.13 1.15 -9.71
N GLU A 37 -12.18 1.54 -9.01
CA GLU A 37 -13.02 2.65 -9.40
C GLU A 37 -12.27 3.97 -9.37
N ALA A 38 -11.53 4.23 -8.30
CA ALA A 38 -10.71 5.43 -8.19
C ALA A 38 -9.61 5.47 -9.27
N PHE A 39 -9.04 4.32 -9.61
CA PHE A 39 -8.06 4.24 -10.69
C PHE A 39 -8.65 4.64 -12.02
N LYS A 40 -9.85 4.13 -12.35
CA LYS A 40 -10.53 4.46 -13.61
C LYS A 40 -10.83 5.95 -13.74
N GLY A 41 -11.13 6.61 -12.63
CA GLY A 41 -11.39 8.04 -12.59
C GLY A 41 -10.15 8.93 -12.48
N SER A 42 -8.97 8.34 -12.38
CA SER A 42 -7.74 9.11 -12.19
C SER A 42 -7.29 9.78 -13.48
N THR A 43 -6.90 11.05 -13.38
CA THR A 43 -6.28 11.80 -14.48
C THR A 43 -4.79 11.49 -14.62
N ARG A 44 -4.20 10.80 -13.63
CA ARG A 44 -2.79 10.43 -13.60
C ARG A 44 -2.61 8.96 -13.22
N PRO A 45 -3.05 8.02 -14.10
CA PRO A 45 -3.09 6.60 -13.77
C PRO A 45 -1.73 5.99 -13.45
N ASN A 46 -0.66 6.45 -14.12
CA ASN A 46 0.69 5.93 -13.86
C ASN A 46 1.13 6.24 -12.42
N TRP A 47 0.88 7.47 -11.97
CA TRP A 47 1.18 7.88 -10.61
C TRP A 47 0.31 7.18 -9.58
N PHE A 48 -0.98 7.00 -9.92
CA PHE A 48 -1.91 6.29 -9.05
C PHE A 48 -1.39 4.89 -8.73
N LEU A 49 -1.03 4.13 -9.77
CA LEU A 49 -0.49 2.77 -9.60
C LEU A 49 0.85 2.77 -8.89
N ALA A 50 1.74 3.67 -9.24
CA ALA A 50 3.07 3.75 -8.63
C ALA A 50 2.97 4.02 -7.13
N ASN A 51 2.10 4.95 -6.72
CA ASN A 51 1.89 5.25 -5.31
C ASN A 51 1.31 4.06 -4.55
N ARG A 52 0.31 3.37 -5.11
CA ARG A 52 -0.28 2.18 -4.48
C ARG A 52 0.74 1.05 -4.36
N PHE A 53 1.48 0.80 -5.42
CA PHE A 53 2.50 -0.24 -5.40
C PHE A 53 3.58 0.07 -4.35
N ALA A 54 4.10 1.29 -4.33
CA ALA A 54 5.11 1.71 -3.35
C ALA A 54 4.60 1.55 -1.91
N ALA A 55 3.36 1.96 -1.64
CA ALA A 55 2.76 1.85 -0.31
C ALA A 55 2.65 0.40 0.15
N LYS A 56 2.20 -0.50 -0.73
CA LYS A 56 2.03 -1.92 -0.40
C LYS A 56 3.37 -2.61 -0.19
N GLU A 57 4.36 -2.29 -1.01
CA GLU A 57 5.73 -2.78 -0.82
C GLU A 57 6.33 -2.27 0.50
N ALA A 58 6.15 -0.99 0.79
CA ALA A 58 6.65 -0.41 2.04
C ALA A 58 6.02 -1.07 3.26
N LEU A 59 4.72 -1.37 3.20
CA LEU A 59 4.04 -2.12 4.26
C LEU A 59 4.66 -3.51 4.44
N SER A 60 4.88 -4.22 3.34
CA SER A 60 5.48 -5.55 3.40
C SER A 60 6.89 -5.54 4.01
N LYS A 61 7.65 -4.50 3.74
CA LYS A 61 8.96 -4.28 4.36
C LYS A 61 8.85 -3.98 5.85
N ALA A 62 7.88 -3.15 6.23
CA ALA A 62 7.64 -2.84 7.64
C ALA A 62 7.24 -4.08 8.44
N LEU A 63 6.50 -5.00 7.82
CA LEU A 63 6.15 -6.29 8.40
C LEU A 63 7.32 -7.30 8.38
N GLY A 64 8.30 -7.07 7.51
CA GLY A 64 9.43 -7.98 7.34
C GLY A 64 9.10 -9.23 6.54
N THR A 65 7.93 -9.29 5.92
CA THR A 65 7.45 -10.49 5.22
C THR A 65 7.71 -10.47 3.71
N GLY A 66 7.85 -9.29 3.12
CA GLY A 66 7.66 -9.14 1.70
C GLY A 66 6.21 -9.42 1.32
N LEU A 67 5.89 -9.34 0.02
CA LEU A 67 4.54 -9.63 -0.48
C LEU A 67 4.34 -11.14 -0.59
N ARG A 68 4.02 -11.77 0.54
CA ARG A 68 3.72 -13.20 0.67
C ARG A 68 2.40 -13.36 1.39
N PHE A 69 1.58 -14.32 0.95
CA PHE A 69 0.32 -14.60 1.62
C PHE A 69 0.48 -14.69 3.13
N PRO A 70 -0.35 -14.03 3.96
CA PRO A 70 -1.56 -13.27 3.58
C PRO A 70 -1.30 -11.78 3.27
N VAL A 71 -0.04 -11.35 3.17
CA VAL A 71 0.33 -9.98 2.82
C VAL A 71 0.42 -9.88 1.30
N THR A 72 -0.71 -9.64 0.66
CA THR A 72 -0.80 -9.61 -0.81
C THR A 72 -1.27 -8.25 -1.29
N LEU A 73 -0.99 -7.95 -2.55
CA LEU A 73 -1.41 -6.70 -3.17
C LEU A 73 -2.94 -6.50 -3.08
N HIS A 74 -3.72 -7.58 -3.24
CA HIS A 74 -5.19 -7.50 -3.22
C HIS A 74 -5.76 -7.40 -1.80
N ALA A 75 -5.00 -7.81 -0.80
CA ALA A 75 -5.43 -7.72 0.59
C ALA A 75 -5.19 -6.34 1.21
N ILE A 76 -4.52 -5.46 0.49
CA ILE A 76 -4.15 -4.12 0.94
C ILE A 76 -4.79 -3.10 0.01
N SER A 77 -5.51 -2.14 0.56
CA SER A 77 -5.96 -0.98 -0.20
C SER A 77 -5.53 0.32 0.48
N ILE A 78 -5.44 1.38 -0.29
CA ILE A 78 -5.15 2.70 0.23
C ILE A 78 -6.30 3.63 -0.15
N ALA A 79 -6.78 4.40 0.81
CA ALA A 79 -7.74 5.46 0.59
C ALA A 79 -7.23 6.72 1.28
N SER A 80 -7.63 7.87 0.79
CA SER A 80 -7.30 9.14 1.41
C SER A 80 -8.53 9.67 2.14
N ASP A 81 -8.31 10.33 3.28
CA ASP A 81 -9.38 11.04 3.97
C ASP A 81 -9.71 12.36 3.26
N GLU A 82 -10.65 13.13 3.81
CA GLU A 82 -11.08 14.41 3.24
C GLU A 82 -9.94 15.41 3.09
N ALA A 83 -8.95 15.33 3.98
CA ALA A 83 -7.77 16.20 3.94
C ALA A 83 -6.68 15.67 3.01
N GLY A 84 -6.88 14.51 2.37
CA GLY A 84 -5.90 13.88 1.49
C GLY A 84 -4.88 12.99 2.19
N LYS A 85 -5.02 12.75 3.49
CA LYS A 85 -4.11 11.87 4.23
C LYS A 85 -4.38 10.41 3.88
N PRO A 86 -3.36 9.68 3.40
CA PRO A 86 -3.55 8.28 3.03
C PRO A 86 -3.58 7.37 4.26
N ALA A 87 -4.35 6.29 4.14
CA ALA A 87 -4.39 5.22 5.14
C ALA A 87 -4.63 3.89 4.46
N PHE A 88 -4.17 2.81 5.10
CA PHE A 88 -4.44 1.46 4.64
C PHE A 88 -5.79 0.96 5.12
N ALA A 89 -6.41 0.13 4.29
CA ALA A 89 -7.46 -0.80 4.70
C ALA A 89 -6.99 -2.20 4.34
N PHE A 90 -7.37 -3.17 5.16
CA PHE A 90 -6.89 -4.55 5.03
C PHE A 90 -8.08 -5.48 4.80
N HIS A 91 -7.90 -6.47 3.93
CA HIS A 91 -8.97 -7.34 3.44
C HIS A 91 -8.60 -8.81 3.55
N GLY A 92 -9.62 -9.67 3.46
CA GLY A 92 -9.42 -11.12 3.49
C GLY A 92 -8.78 -11.61 4.78
N PRO A 93 -7.75 -12.46 4.71
CA PRO A 93 -7.10 -12.99 5.91
C PRO A 93 -6.09 -12.04 6.57
N LEU A 94 -5.81 -10.89 5.95
CA LEU A 94 -4.77 -9.99 6.45
C LEU A 94 -5.12 -9.35 7.80
N PRO A 95 -6.36 -8.89 8.07
CA PRO A 95 -6.66 -8.31 9.38
C PRO A 95 -6.37 -9.26 10.55
N ALA A 96 -6.76 -10.53 10.43
CA ALA A 96 -6.50 -11.52 11.47
C ALA A 96 -4.99 -11.78 11.65
N TYR A 97 -4.26 -11.82 10.54
CA TYR A 97 -2.81 -11.99 10.57
C TYR A 97 -2.12 -10.84 11.31
N LEU A 98 -2.52 -9.61 11.03
CA LEU A 98 -1.95 -8.43 11.70
C LEU A 98 -2.29 -8.43 13.18
N ALA A 99 -3.53 -8.77 13.54
CA ALA A 99 -3.94 -8.89 14.94
C ALA A 99 -3.13 -9.96 15.66
N GLY A 100 -2.88 -11.10 15.02
CA GLY A 100 -2.06 -12.18 15.58
C GLY A 100 -0.61 -11.76 15.81
N ARG A 101 -0.10 -10.85 15.02
CA ARG A 101 1.24 -10.26 15.19
C ARG A 101 1.23 -9.05 16.12
N ARG A 102 0.07 -8.71 16.68
CA ARG A 102 -0.10 -7.57 17.59
C ARG A 102 0.26 -6.24 16.95
N ILE A 103 -0.04 -6.10 15.67
CA ILE A 103 0.09 -4.81 14.98
C ILE A 103 -1.16 -3.99 15.31
N GLY A 104 -0.95 -2.80 15.86
CA GLY A 104 -2.03 -1.89 16.20
C GLY A 104 -2.21 -0.80 15.15
N ARG A 105 -1.52 0.31 15.32
CA ARG A 105 -1.63 1.45 14.43
C ARG A 105 -0.64 1.35 13.28
N HIS A 106 -1.06 1.88 12.14
CA HIS A 106 -0.16 2.11 11.02
C HIS A 106 -0.14 3.59 10.67
N HIS A 107 0.96 4.01 10.09
CA HIS A 107 1.11 5.37 9.56
C HIS A 107 1.71 5.26 8.16
N LEU A 108 1.14 6.00 7.22
CA LEU A 108 1.56 5.97 5.83
C LEU A 108 1.82 7.40 5.35
N SER A 109 2.96 7.59 4.72
CA SER A 109 3.29 8.84 4.04
C SER A 109 3.66 8.53 2.59
N LEU A 110 3.10 9.30 1.67
CA LEU A 110 3.39 9.19 0.24
C LEU A 110 4.01 10.49 -0.23
N SER A 111 5.04 10.37 -1.06
CA SER A 111 5.72 11.51 -1.65
C SER A 111 6.10 11.18 -3.09
N HIS A 112 6.25 12.21 -3.92
CA HIS A 112 6.69 11.99 -5.29
C HIS A 112 7.51 13.19 -5.76
N GLU A 113 8.51 12.93 -6.55
CA GLU A 113 9.37 13.96 -7.15
C GLU A 113 10.16 13.36 -8.30
N LYS A 114 10.27 14.11 -9.40
CA LYS A 114 11.15 13.78 -10.54
C LYS A 114 10.94 12.35 -11.07
N GLY A 115 9.69 11.95 -11.23
CA GLY A 115 9.38 10.63 -11.79
C GLY A 115 9.50 9.48 -10.79
N LEU A 116 9.69 9.77 -9.51
CA LEU A 116 9.77 8.75 -8.45
C LEU A 116 8.59 8.88 -7.49
N ALA A 117 7.97 7.75 -7.16
CA ALA A 117 6.98 7.65 -6.11
C ALA A 117 7.65 7.00 -4.90
N CYS A 118 7.46 7.59 -3.72
CA CYS A 118 8.06 7.09 -2.48
C CYS A 118 6.95 6.87 -1.45
N ALA A 119 7.05 5.78 -0.72
CA ALA A 119 6.15 5.49 0.39
C ALA A 119 6.95 5.16 1.64
N MET A 120 6.47 5.63 2.78
CA MET A 120 7.04 5.30 4.08
C MET A 120 5.94 4.80 4.99
N VAL A 121 6.19 3.69 5.68
CA VAL A 121 5.24 3.06 6.60
C VAL A 121 5.90 2.91 7.97
N VAL A 122 5.13 3.26 9.00
CA VAL A 122 5.50 3.01 10.39
C VAL A 122 4.39 2.19 11.02
N LEU A 123 4.75 1.11 11.70
CA LEU A 123 3.82 0.24 12.41
C LEU A 123 4.08 0.32 13.90
N GLU A 124 3.01 0.43 14.67
CA GLU A 124 3.07 0.42 16.13
C GLU A 124 2.43 -0.87 16.67
N ALA A 125 2.96 -1.34 17.78
CA ALA A 125 2.36 -2.47 18.50
C ALA A 125 0.97 -2.09 18.99
N ALA A 126 0.06 -3.08 19.02
CA ALA A 126 -1.25 -2.91 19.62
C ALA A 126 -1.08 -2.60 21.10
N VAL A 127 -1.91 -1.69 21.60
CA VAL A 127 -1.94 -1.35 23.02
C VAL A 127 -2.56 -2.53 23.77
N ALA A 128 -1.88 -2.97 24.86
CA ALA A 128 -2.43 -4.01 25.72
C ALA A 128 -3.73 -3.52 26.34
N GLN A 129 -4.79 -4.34 26.23
CA GLN A 129 -6.04 -4.03 26.93
C GLN A 129 -5.88 -4.35 28.40
N GLU A 130 -6.07 -3.36 29.24
CA GLU A 130 -6.21 -3.58 30.67
C GLU A 130 -7.63 -4.07 30.95
N ASN A 131 -7.72 -5.22 31.59
CA ASN A 131 -9.00 -5.76 32.04
C ASN A 131 -9.32 -5.23 33.43
#